data_01fefd3fb463367b468b6253994ac894
#
_entry.id   01fefd3fb463367b468b6253994ac894
#
_cell.length_a   1.000
_cell.length_b   1.000
_cell.length_c   1.000
_cell.angle_alpha   90.00
_cell.angle_beta   90.00
_cell.angle_gamma   90.00
#
_symmetry.space_group_name_H-M   'P 1'
#
loop_
_entity.id
_entity.type
_entity.pdbx_description
1 polymer ?
#
loop_
_entity_poly.entity_id
_entity_poly.type
_entity_poly.pdbx_seq_one_letter_code
_entity_poly.pdbx_strand_id
1 'polypeptide(L)'
;MNEDSHSALDGSAPLFVVADGVGGGAMAARASRELVLRLHDTLDGSRIDAATIRDALFHADREVGRSIASHTDAPGAATVALCAGTGMWLSHWLIAWVGDCRVYRVSAAEEPAQLLTTDDTYRHLREAPPPGGSRDDPARMVGNGAVSAPNVEQIALRRGEMLVICSDGVHKHVEPRDLSRVLHGSAPLARRCGRLLALARARGGSDDATVLVVRREPRRKRIAWLAGCAFLAAILVTLMVAL
;
A
#
# COMPACT_ATOMS: atom_id res chain seq x y z
N MET A 1 -1.21 -7.17 -20.03
CA MET A 1 -1.52 -7.92 -18.77
C MET A 1 -1.16 -6.99 -17.64
N ASN A 2 -1.95 -6.90 -16.57
CA ASN A 2 -1.61 -6.03 -15.44
C ASN A 2 -0.56 -6.73 -14.57
N GLU A 3 0.59 -6.10 -14.38
CA GLU A 3 1.71 -6.60 -13.57
C GLU A 3 1.63 -6.12 -12.12
N ASP A 4 0.79 -5.13 -11.83
CA ASP A 4 0.51 -4.67 -10.48
C ASP A 4 -0.44 -5.61 -9.72
N SER A 5 -0.26 -5.70 -8.40
CA SER A 5 -1.15 -6.41 -7.48
C SER A 5 -1.35 -5.60 -6.19
N HIS A 6 -2.48 -5.79 -5.53
CA HIS A 6 -2.79 -5.11 -4.28
C HIS A 6 -3.64 -5.96 -3.33
N SER A 7 -3.67 -5.58 -2.06
CA SER A 7 -4.54 -6.20 -1.05
C SER A 7 -6.01 -6.15 -1.45
N ALA A 8 -6.74 -7.22 -1.16
CA ALA A 8 -8.20 -7.19 -1.19
C ALA A 8 -8.73 -6.19 -0.15
N LEU A 9 -9.81 -5.49 -0.48
CA LEU A 9 -10.36 -4.42 0.38
C LEU A 9 -11.25 -4.95 1.52
N ASP A 10 -11.56 -6.24 1.51
CA ASP A 10 -12.40 -6.96 2.47
C ASP A 10 -11.59 -7.78 3.50
N GLY A 11 -10.28 -7.61 3.52
CA GLY A 11 -9.39 -8.27 4.48
C GLY A 11 -9.69 -7.94 5.94
N SER A 12 -9.48 -8.90 6.83
CA SER A 12 -9.73 -8.78 8.27
C SER A 12 -8.65 -8.00 9.02
N ALA A 13 -7.42 -8.05 8.52
CA ALA A 13 -6.27 -7.36 9.13
C ALA A 13 -6.11 -5.94 8.54
N PRO A 14 -5.66 -4.95 9.35
CA PRO A 14 -5.35 -3.61 8.85
C PRO A 14 -3.99 -3.60 8.12
N LEU A 15 -3.83 -4.49 7.15
CA LEU A 15 -2.66 -4.67 6.29
C LEU A 15 -3.05 -4.31 4.85
N PHE A 16 -2.31 -3.38 4.26
CA PHE A 16 -2.54 -2.88 2.91
C PHE A 16 -1.24 -2.92 2.14
N VAL A 17 -1.22 -3.63 1.02
CA VAL A 17 -0.04 -3.89 0.19
C VAL A 17 -0.32 -3.46 -1.24
N VAL A 18 0.64 -2.81 -1.88
CA VAL A 18 0.73 -2.63 -3.33
C VAL A 18 2.06 -3.20 -3.77
N ALA A 19 2.05 -4.03 -4.79
CA ALA A 19 3.24 -4.62 -5.40
C ALA A 19 3.19 -4.40 -6.91
N ASP A 20 4.32 -4.06 -7.50
CA ASP A 20 4.52 -3.80 -8.92
C ASP A 20 5.51 -4.84 -9.47
N GLY A 21 5.10 -5.56 -10.50
CA GLY A 21 5.86 -6.66 -11.07
C GLY A 21 6.94 -6.18 -12.04
N VAL A 22 8.18 -6.63 -11.81
CA VAL A 22 9.36 -6.23 -12.60
C VAL A 22 9.88 -7.41 -13.44
N GLY A 23 10.27 -7.14 -14.67
CA GLY A 23 10.78 -8.14 -15.62
C GLY A 23 9.87 -8.37 -16.83
N GLY A 24 8.68 -7.85 -16.79
CA GLY A 24 7.69 -7.85 -17.88
C GLY A 24 6.94 -9.17 -18.05
N GLY A 25 5.66 -9.06 -18.39
CA GLY A 25 4.82 -10.18 -18.77
C GLY A 25 4.32 -11.05 -17.62
N ALA A 26 4.07 -12.33 -17.91
CA ALA A 26 3.38 -13.25 -17.00
C ALA A 26 4.14 -13.48 -15.69
N MET A 27 5.47 -13.44 -15.69
CA MET A 27 6.26 -13.68 -14.48
C MET A 27 6.28 -12.48 -13.55
N ALA A 28 6.30 -11.26 -14.08
CA ALA A 28 6.13 -10.03 -13.31
C ALA A 28 4.76 -10.00 -12.61
N ALA A 29 3.68 -10.23 -13.36
CA ALA A 29 2.32 -10.32 -12.81
C ALA A 29 2.15 -11.45 -11.79
N ARG A 30 2.88 -12.56 -11.95
CA ARG A 30 2.89 -13.65 -10.98
C ARG A 30 3.63 -13.25 -9.72
N ALA A 31 4.82 -12.65 -9.84
CA ALA A 31 5.65 -12.24 -8.71
C ALA A 31 4.90 -11.25 -7.81
N SER A 32 4.29 -10.20 -8.37
CA SER A 32 3.52 -9.22 -7.60
C SER A 32 2.33 -9.86 -6.89
N ARG A 33 1.58 -10.74 -7.56
CA ARG A 33 0.43 -11.44 -6.98
C ARG A 33 0.83 -12.38 -5.85
N GLU A 34 1.83 -13.23 -6.07
CA GLU A 34 2.31 -14.14 -5.04
C GLU A 34 2.86 -13.39 -3.83
N LEU A 35 3.57 -12.28 -4.05
CA LEU A 35 4.09 -11.44 -2.99
C LEU A 35 2.96 -10.91 -2.09
N VAL A 36 1.92 -10.34 -2.66
CA VAL A 36 0.77 -9.83 -1.89
C VAL A 36 0.12 -10.96 -1.08
N LEU A 37 -0.15 -12.11 -1.70
CA LEU A 37 -0.76 -13.26 -1.02
C LEU A 37 0.10 -13.74 0.15
N ARG A 38 1.41 -13.93 -0.05
CA ARG A 38 2.31 -14.43 1.01
C ARG A 38 2.46 -13.47 2.17
N LEU A 39 2.47 -12.15 1.90
CA LEU A 39 2.50 -11.16 2.98
C LEU A 39 1.23 -11.21 3.82
N HIS A 40 0.06 -11.39 3.20
CA HIS A 40 -1.19 -11.59 3.92
C HIS A 40 -1.18 -12.91 4.72
N ASP A 41 -0.81 -14.03 4.10
CA ASP A 41 -0.77 -15.34 4.76
C ASP A 41 0.19 -15.34 5.97
N THR A 42 1.32 -14.63 5.87
CA THR A 42 2.32 -14.60 6.95
C THR A 42 1.94 -13.63 8.07
N LEU A 43 1.33 -12.49 7.74
CA LEU A 43 1.05 -11.41 8.68
C LEU A 43 -0.38 -11.45 9.24
N ASP A 44 -1.32 -12.15 8.62
CA ASP A 44 -2.69 -12.28 9.12
C ASP A 44 -2.72 -13.11 10.41
N GLY A 45 -3.42 -12.60 11.42
CA GLY A 45 -3.51 -13.23 12.75
C GLY A 45 -2.23 -13.14 13.59
N SER A 46 -1.13 -12.61 13.08
CA SER A 46 0.12 -12.42 13.83
C SER A 46 0.15 -11.06 14.54
N ARG A 47 1.03 -10.94 15.58
CA ARG A 47 1.37 -9.63 16.12
C ARG A 47 2.25 -8.89 15.12
N ILE A 48 1.71 -7.85 14.52
CA ILE A 48 2.45 -7.05 13.53
C ILE A 48 3.36 -6.06 14.24
N ASP A 49 4.67 -6.23 14.07
CA ASP A 49 5.73 -5.29 14.45
C ASP A 49 6.80 -5.20 13.36
N ALA A 50 7.82 -4.36 13.57
CA ALA A 50 8.84 -4.12 12.55
C ALA A 50 9.69 -5.37 12.27
N ALA A 51 9.89 -6.25 13.24
CA ALA A 51 10.65 -7.49 13.06
C ALA A 51 9.84 -8.49 12.22
N THR A 52 8.57 -8.71 12.58
CA THR A 52 7.69 -9.63 11.85
C THR A 52 7.49 -9.20 10.39
N ILE A 53 7.43 -7.89 10.11
CA ILE A 53 7.35 -7.39 8.72
C ILE A 53 8.65 -7.68 7.96
N ARG A 54 9.82 -7.44 8.57
CA ARG A 54 11.10 -7.75 7.92
C ARG A 54 11.22 -9.23 7.62
N ASP A 55 10.89 -10.08 8.58
CA ASP A 55 10.95 -11.54 8.43
C ASP A 55 9.98 -12.01 7.34
N ALA A 56 8.77 -11.44 7.27
CA ALA A 56 7.79 -11.74 6.23
C ALA A 56 8.31 -11.37 4.82
N LEU A 57 8.95 -10.19 4.68
CA LEU A 57 9.54 -9.77 3.40
C LEU A 57 10.73 -10.65 2.98
N PHE A 58 11.62 -11.04 3.91
CA PHE A 58 12.69 -11.99 3.63
C PHE A 58 12.15 -13.38 3.25
N HIS A 59 11.12 -13.84 3.93
CA HIS A 59 10.49 -15.11 3.60
C HIS A 59 9.84 -15.06 2.22
N ALA A 60 9.09 -14.00 1.93
CA ALA A 60 8.46 -13.77 0.65
C ALA A 60 9.47 -13.70 -0.51
N ASP A 61 10.63 -13.03 -0.32
CA ASP A 61 11.69 -12.96 -1.34
C ASP A 61 12.15 -14.37 -1.76
N ARG A 62 12.42 -15.24 -0.79
CA ARG A 62 12.86 -16.60 -1.07
C ARG A 62 11.77 -17.46 -1.73
N GLU A 63 10.53 -17.33 -1.30
CA GLU A 63 9.41 -18.12 -1.80
C GLU A 63 8.98 -17.68 -3.20
N VAL A 64 8.89 -16.38 -3.45
CA VAL A 64 8.60 -15.83 -4.80
C VAL A 64 9.70 -16.25 -5.77
N GLY A 65 10.99 -16.07 -5.39
CA GLY A 65 12.10 -16.46 -6.23
C GLY A 65 12.09 -17.97 -6.58
N ARG A 66 11.81 -18.85 -5.60
CA ARG A 66 11.67 -20.30 -5.88
C ARG A 66 10.49 -20.60 -6.78
N SER A 67 9.34 -19.94 -6.57
CA SER A 67 8.15 -20.12 -7.39
C SER A 67 8.42 -19.74 -8.84
N ILE A 68 9.04 -18.59 -9.08
CA ILE A 68 9.40 -18.14 -10.44
C ILE A 68 10.37 -19.13 -11.07
N ALA A 69 11.48 -19.47 -10.40
CA ALA A 69 12.49 -20.40 -10.91
C ALA A 69 11.95 -21.81 -11.21
N SER A 70 10.88 -22.23 -10.55
CA SER A 70 10.24 -23.54 -10.83
C SER A 70 9.40 -23.55 -12.12
N HIS A 71 9.11 -22.39 -12.69
CA HIS A 71 8.26 -22.28 -13.89
C HIS A 71 9.04 -21.89 -15.14
N THR A 72 10.14 -21.17 -15.00
CA THR A 72 10.91 -20.64 -16.12
C THR A 72 12.27 -20.10 -15.67
N ASP A 73 13.23 -20.04 -16.61
CA ASP A 73 14.50 -19.35 -16.43
C ASP A 73 14.36 -17.82 -16.60
N ALA A 74 13.18 -17.34 -17.02
CA ALA A 74 12.95 -15.91 -17.17
C ALA A 74 12.86 -15.21 -15.78
N PRO A 75 13.47 -14.03 -15.62
CA PRO A 75 13.40 -13.30 -14.37
C PRO A 75 11.97 -12.85 -14.06
N GLY A 76 11.63 -12.80 -12.80
CA GLY A 76 10.38 -12.23 -12.31
C GLY A 76 10.59 -11.82 -10.85
N ALA A 77 10.33 -10.57 -10.56
CA ALA A 77 10.41 -10.00 -9.22
C ALA A 77 9.32 -8.95 -9.05
N ALA A 78 9.21 -8.37 -7.86
CA ALA A 78 8.29 -7.26 -7.65
C ALA A 78 8.85 -6.25 -6.66
N THR A 79 8.57 -4.97 -6.89
CA THR A 79 8.69 -3.94 -5.86
C THR A 79 7.44 -3.95 -4.99
N VAL A 80 7.52 -3.42 -3.79
CA VAL A 80 6.41 -3.45 -2.84
C VAL A 80 6.44 -2.27 -1.90
N ALA A 81 5.26 -1.75 -1.57
CA ALA A 81 5.05 -0.92 -0.40
C ALA A 81 3.83 -1.43 0.38
N LEU A 82 3.93 -1.43 1.71
CA LEU A 82 2.84 -1.84 2.58
C LEU A 82 2.66 -0.88 3.75
N CYS A 83 1.43 -0.85 4.26
CA CYS A 83 1.05 -0.15 5.48
C CYS A 83 0.29 -1.10 6.40
N ALA A 84 0.75 -1.28 7.63
CA ALA A 84 0.10 -2.10 8.63
C ALA A 84 -0.29 -1.26 9.85
N GLY A 85 -1.58 -1.27 10.16
CA GLY A 85 -2.13 -0.52 11.30
C GLY A 85 -1.85 -1.22 12.62
N THR A 86 -1.32 -0.48 13.59
CA THR A 86 -0.95 -0.99 14.92
C THR A 86 -1.50 -0.08 16.02
N GLY A 87 -1.41 -0.57 17.25
CA GLY A 87 -1.83 0.17 18.43
C GLY A 87 -3.35 0.32 18.56
N MET A 88 -3.76 0.90 19.70
CA MET A 88 -5.17 1.12 20.01
C MET A 88 -5.79 2.09 18.99
N TRP A 89 -6.88 1.67 18.36
CA TRP A 89 -7.64 2.47 17.39
C TRP A 89 -6.85 2.83 16.11
N LEU A 90 -5.87 1.99 15.71
CA LEU A 90 -5.05 2.21 14.51
C LEU A 90 -4.42 3.63 14.50
N SER A 91 -3.83 4.00 15.66
CA SER A 91 -3.20 5.31 15.81
C SER A 91 -1.78 5.35 15.29
N HIS A 92 -1.15 4.20 15.16
CA HIS A 92 0.19 4.03 14.63
C HIS A 92 0.15 3.11 13.42
N TRP A 93 1.07 3.31 12.51
CA TRP A 93 1.20 2.54 11.28
C TRP A 93 2.66 2.21 11.06
N LEU A 94 2.92 0.96 10.72
CA LEU A 94 4.20 0.53 10.18
C LEU A 94 4.11 0.64 8.66
N ILE A 95 5.12 1.27 8.09
CA ILE A 95 5.30 1.41 6.66
C ILE A 95 6.53 0.63 6.28
N ALA A 96 6.43 -0.26 5.31
CA ALA A 96 7.59 -0.98 4.81
C ALA A 96 7.59 -0.97 3.27
N TRP A 97 8.80 -1.01 2.71
CA TRP A 97 8.97 -1.03 1.26
C TRP A 97 10.27 -1.70 0.84
N VAL A 98 10.25 -2.21 -0.38
CA VAL A 98 11.41 -2.69 -1.15
C VAL A 98 11.19 -2.24 -2.59
N GLY A 99 12.11 -1.46 -3.13
CA GLY A 99 12.00 -0.90 -4.49
C GLY A 99 11.45 0.52 -4.51
N ASP A 100 10.63 0.84 -5.49
CA ASP A 100 10.16 2.19 -5.79
C ASP A 100 8.63 2.37 -5.70
N CYS A 101 7.87 1.37 -5.24
CA CYS A 101 6.52 1.61 -4.76
C CYS A 101 6.54 2.61 -3.60
N ARG A 102 5.65 3.59 -3.60
CA ARG A 102 5.70 4.71 -2.64
C ARG A 102 4.52 4.74 -1.70
N VAL A 103 4.79 5.30 -0.50
CA VAL A 103 3.76 5.67 0.47
C VAL A 103 3.81 7.16 0.73
N TYR A 104 2.65 7.79 0.67
CA TYR A 104 2.48 9.21 1.01
C TYR A 104 1.53 9.36 2.19
N ARG A 105 1.75 10.41 2.98
CA ARG A 105 0.78 10.91 3.96
C ARG A 105 0.10 12.14 3.38
N VAL A 106 -1.22 12.13 3.33
CA VAL A 106 -2.05 13.30 3.02
C VAL A 106 -2.57 13.85 4.34
N SER A 107 -2.20 15.09 4.64
CA SER A 107 -2.62 15.77 5.87
C SER A 107 -4.12 16.06 5.87
N ALA A 108 -4.69 16.44 7.02
CA ALA A 108 -6.09 16.89 7.08
C ALA A 108 -6.28 18.30 6.49
N ALA A 109 -5.21 19.07 6.37
CA ALA A 109 -5.15 20.35 5.67
C ALA A 109 -4.79 20.11 4.20
N GLU A 110 -5.17 21.04 3.32
CA GLU A 110 -4.88 20.96 1.88
C GLU A 110 -3.43 21.39 1.58
N GLU A 111 -2.49 20.56 2.05
CA GLU A 111 -1.06 20.70 1.83
C GLU A 111 -0.57 19.61 0.84
N PRO A 112 0.57 19.78 0.18
CA PRO A 112 1.14 18.72 -0.64
C PRO A 112 1.31 17.42 0.17
N ALA A 113 1.02 16.28 -0.45
CA ALA A 113 1.23 14.98 0.18
C ALA A 113 2.70 14.80 0.55
N GLN A 114 2.96 14.33 1.76
CA GLN A 114 4.31 14.06 2.25
C GLN A 114 4.73 12.66 1.82
N LEU A 115 5.82 12.54 1.07
CA LEU A 115 6.45 11.24 0.78
C LEU A 115 7.03 10.65 2.08
N LEU A 116 6.75 9.39 2.35
CA LEU A 116 7.21 8.66 3.54
C LEU A 116 8.25 7.58 3.22
N THR A 117 8.40 7.20 1.97
CA THR A 117 9.37 6.19 1.51
C THR A 117 10.54 6.86 0.79
N THR A 118 11.64 6.14 0.68
CA THR A 118 12.78 6.52 -0.18
C THR A 118 13.00 5.37 -1.15
N ASP A 119 12.97 5.65 -2.45
CA ASP A 119 13.07 4.61 -3.46
C ASP A 119 14.40 3.85 -3.36
N ASP A 120 14.36 2.54 -3.48
CA ASP A 120 15.54 1.68 -3.62
C ASP A 120 15.96 1.57 -5.10
N THR A 121 16.10 2.69 -5.81
CA THR A 121 16.61 2.74 -7.18
C THR A 121 18.11 2.84 -7.23
N TYR A 122 18.74 2.50 -8.35
CA TYR A 122 20.20 2.66 -8.55
C TYR A 122 20.66 4.10 -8.31
N ARG A 123 19.80 5.09 -8.63
CA ARG A 123 20.07 6.51 -8.38
C ARG A 123 20.18 6.82 -6.88
N HIS A 124 19.20 6.38 -6.10
CA HIS A 124 19.13 6.68 -4.66
C HIS A 124 20.20 5.92 -3.87
N LEU A 125 20.45 4.67 -4.24
CA LEU A 125 21.48 3.84 -3.60
C LEU A 125 22.90 4.17 -4.08
N ARG A 126 23.03 5.04 -5.10
CA ARG A 126 24.30 5.40 -5.73
C ARG A 126 25.06 4.20 -6.29
N GLU A 127 24.33 3.20 -6.76
CA GLU A 127 24.85 2.01 -7.41
C GLU A 127 24.81 2.17 -8.93
N ALA A 128 25.63 1.40 -9.65
CA ALA A 128 25.62 1.37 -11.10
C ALA A 128 24.53 0.39 -11.56
N PRO A 129 23.62 0.78 -12.49
CA PRO A 129 22.67 -0.15 -13.06
C PRO A 129 23.40 -1.19 -13.93
N PRO A 130 22.79 -2.36 -14.18
CA PRO A 130 23.32 -3.34 -15.12
C PRO A 130 23.36 -2.77 -16.54
N PRO A 131 24.15 -3.38 -17.46
CA PRO A 131 24.20 -2.94 -18.85
C PRO A 131 22.80 -2.85 -19.47
N GLY A 132 22.47 -1.67 -20.02
CA GLY A 132 21.14 -1.38 -20.61
C GLY A 132 20.07 -0.93 -19.63
N GLY A 133 20.30 -0.97 -18.33
CA GLY A 133 19.39 -0.48 -17.30
C GLY A 133 19.48 1.04 -17.07
N SER A 134 18.42 1.59 -16.47
CA SER A 134 18.32 2.99 -16.07
C SER A 134 18.77 3.19 -14.62
N ARG A 135 19.25 4.39 -14.29
CA ARG A 135 19.49 4.76 -12.89
C ARG A 135 18.21 4.88 -12.07
N ASP A 136 17.09 5.04 -12.73
CA ASP A 136 15.78 5.15 -12.10
C ASP A 136 15.08 3.80 -11.96
N ASP A 137 15.68 2.71 -12.47
CA ASP A 137 15.16 1.36 -12.25
C ASP A 137 15.35 0.93 -10.78
N PRO A 138 14.47 0.09 -10.24
CA PRO A 138 14.62 -0.45 -8.89
C PRO A 138 15.86 -1.35 -8.82
N ALA A 139 16.74 -1.07 -7.84
CA ALA A 139 17.92 -1.88 -7.55
C ALA A 139 17.62 -3.01 -6.57
N ARG A 140 16.51 -2.90 -5.82
CA ARG A 140 16.04 -3.91 -4.87
C ARG A 140 14.63 -4.30 -5.20
N MET A 141 14.37 -5.60 -5.19
CA MET A 141 13.08 -6.21 -5.52
C MET A 141 12.93 -7.49 -4.72
N VAL A 142 11.70 -7.89 -4.46
CA VAL A 142 11.35 -9.17 -3.82
C VAL A 142 11.24 -10.25 -4.91
N GLY A 143 11.89 -11.39 -4.71
CA GLY A 143 11.89 -12.53 -5.64
C GLY A 143 13.20 -12.71 -6.42
N ASN A 144 14.17 -11.81 -6.28
CA ASN A 144 15.48 -11.92 -6.95
C ASN A 144 16.67 -12.06 -5.98
N GLY A 145 16.42 -12.21 -4.68
CA GLY A 145 17.47 -12.34 -3.66
C GLY A 145 18.19 -11.03 -3.31
N ALA A 146 17.71 -9.88 -3.81
CA ALA A 146 18.33 -8.57 -3.55
C ALA A 146 17.79 -7.88 -2.28
N VAL A 147 16.90 -8.52 -1.52
CA VAL A 147 16.37 -8.00 -0.27
C VAL A 147 17.39 -8.20 0.84
N SER A 148 18.27 -7.23 1.03
CA SER A 148 19.31 -7.28 2.09
C SER A 148 18.85 -6.68 3.42
N ALA A 149 18.00 -5.66 3.39
CA ALA A 149 17.42 -5.00 4.55
C ALA A 149 16.13 -4.27 4.15
N PRO A 150 14.94 -4.87 4.34
CA PRO A 150 13.68 -4.17 4.09
C PRO A 150 13.58 -2.91 4.94
N ASN A 151 13.18 -1.81 4.32
CA ASN A 151 12.93 -0.56 5.02
C ASN A 151 11.63 -0.70 5.84
N VAL A 152 11.66 -0.34 7.11
CA VAL A 152 10.46 -0.33 7.96
C VAL A 152 10.50 0.88 8.87
N GLU A 153 9.47 1.73 8.76
CA GLU A 153 9.30 2.92 9.58
C GLU A 153 7.97 2.89 10.33
N GLN A 154 7.93 3.53 11.48
CA GLN A 154 6.69 3.68 12.25
C GLN A 154 6.28 5.15 12.28
N ILE A 155 5.02 5.39 11.98
CA ILE A 155 4.42 6.73 12.03
C ILE A 155 3.15 6.75 12.89
N ALA A 156 2.81 7.93 13.38
CA ALA A 156 1.47 8.20 13.89
C ALA A 156 0.60 8.78 12.78
N LEU A 157 -0.59 8.23 12.58
CA LEU A 157 -1.58 8.75 11.64
C LEU A 157 -2.68 9.45 12.43
N ARG A 158 -2.86 10.75 12.21
CA ARG A 158 -3.90 11.54 12.87
C ARG A 158 -5.27 11.29 12.22
N ARG A 159 -6.32 11.64 12.93
CA ARG A 159 -7.69 11.54 12.39
C ARG A 159 -7.91 12.51 11.24
N GLY A 160 -8.52 12.02 10.18
CA GLY A 160 -8.72 12.78 8.95
C GLY A 160 -7.54 12.71 7.98
N GLU A 161 -6.36 12.28 8.42
CA GLU A 161 -5.23 11.99 7.53
C GLU A 161 -5.45 10.69 6.75
N MET A 162 -4.76 10.59 5.63
CA MET A 162 -4.79 9.41 4.76
C MET A 162 -3.38 8.93 4.46
N LEU A 163 -3.22 7.62 4.27
CA LEU A 163 -2.06 7.02 3.62
C LEU A 163 -2.44 6.68 2.19
N VAL A 164 -1.54 6.95 1.27
CA VAL A 164 -1.64 6.60 -0.15
C VAL A 164 -0.49 5.69 -0.48
N ILE A 165 -0.77 4.49 -0.93
CA ILE A 165 0.20 3.52 -1.41
C ILE A 165 0.03 3.42 -2.91
N CYS A 166 1.09 3.54 -3.69
CA CYS A 166 0.97 3.49 -5.15
C CYS A 166 2.22 2.91 -5.82
N SER A 167 2.01 2.32 -6.99
CA SER A 167 3.06 1.94 -7.94
C SER A 167 3.61 3.15 -8.69
N ASP A 168 4.64 2.94 -9.45
CA ASP A 168 5.36 3.96 -10.20
C ASP A 168 4.52 4.56 -11.35
N GLY A 169 3.62 3.78 -11.97
CA GLY A 169 2.66 4.26 -12.96
C GLY A 169 1.75 5.39 -12.44
N VAL A 170 1.66 5.57 -11.11
CA VAL A 170 0.98 6.72 -10.51
C VAL A 170 1.97 7.84 -10.17
N HIS A 171 2.99 7.56 -9.35
CA HIS A 171 3.80 8.63 -8.77
C HIS A 171 4.76 9.29 -9.76
N LYS A 172 5.11 8.64 -10.85
CA LYS A 172 5.89 9.26 -11.95
C LYS A 172 5.10 10.33 -12.70
N HIS A 173 3.76 10.31 -12.61
CA HIS A 173 2.87 11.19 -13.36
C HIS A 173 2.00 12.11 -12.49
N VAL A 174 1.81 11.79 -11.21
CA VAL A 174 0.95 12.56 -10.30
C VAL A 174 1.80 13.17 -9.19
N GLU A 175 1.88 14.49 -9.18
CA GLU A 175 2.66 15.21 -8.18
C GLU A 175 2.01 15.18 -6.78
N PRO A 176 2.78 15.33 -5.69
CA PRO A 176 2.25 15.35 -4.32
C PRO A 176 1.13 16.37 -4.07
N ARG A 177 1.16 17.53 -4.75
CA ARG A 177 0.09 18.54 -4.69
C ARG A 177 -1.21 18.05 -5.31
N ASP A 178 -1.11 17.32 -6.41
CA ASP A 178 -2.28 16.79 -7.11
C ASP A 178 -2.89 15.61 -6.36
N LEU A 179 -2.06 14.74 -5.76
CA LEU A 179 -2.53 13.70 -4.83
C LEU A 179 -3.39 14.32 -3.73
N SER A 180 -2.87 15.32 -3.04
CA SER A 180 -3.59 16.01 -1.97
C SER A 180 -4.88 16.64 -2.46
N ARG A 181 -4.84 17.45 -3.52
CA ARG A 181 -6.00 18.15 -4.08
C ARG A 181 -7.12 17.18 -4.48
N VAL A 182 -6.79 16.09 -5.17
CA VAL A 182 -7.79 15.10 -5.58
C VAL A 182 -8.38 14.39 -4.37
N LEU A 183 -7.55 14.05 -3.36
CA LEU A 183 -7.99 13.32 -2.17
C LEU A 183 -8.77 14.18 -1.16
N HIS A 184 -8.69 15.49 -1.19
CA HIS A 184 -9.53 16.40 -0.43
C HIS A 184 -10.90 16.67 -1.09
N GLY A 185 -11.13 16.26 -2.31
CA GLY A 185 -12.41 16.41 -2.99
C GLY A 185 -13.58 15.79 -2.22
N SER A 186 -14.80 16.20 -2.53
CA SER A 186 -16.04 15.76 -1.85
C SER A 186 -16.58 14.42 -2.36
N ALA A 187 -16.09 13.91 -3.50
CA ALA A 187 -16.54 12.64 -4.07
C ALA A 187 -16.19 11.43 -3.16
N PRO A 188 -16.91 10.31 -3.27
CA PRO A 188 -16.53 9.06 -2.60
C PRO A 188 -15.07 8.68 -2.88
N LEU A 189 -14.40 8.05 -1.89
CA LEU A 189 -12.95 7.78 -1.97
C LEU A 189 -12.58 6.96 -3.21
N ALA A 190 -13.37 5.94 -3.56
CA ALA A 190 -13.16 5.14 -4.77
C ALA A 190 -13.16 5.98 -6.06
N ARG A 191 -14.04 6.99 -6.17
CA ARG A 191 -14.03 7.92 -7.32
C ARG A 191 -12.79 8.82 -7.33
N ARG A 192 -12.28 9.18 -6.16
CA ARG A 192 -11.04 9.98 -6.06
C ARG A 192 -9.84 9.15 -6.49
N CYS A 193 -9.76 7.88 -6.10
CA CYS A 193 -8.74 6.96 -6.62
C CYS A 193 -8.83 6.83 -8.15
N GLY A 194 -10.02 6.63 -8.71
CA GLY A 194 -10.19 6.60 -10.16
C GLY A 194 -9.77 7.90 -10.87
N ARG A 195 -9.93 9.07 -10.22
CA ARG A 195 -9.44 10.36 -10.77
C ARG A 195 -7.91 10.44 -10.75
N LEU A 196 -7.24 9.87 -9.75
CA LEU A 196 -5.77 9.82 -9.72
C LEU A 196 -5.23 8.96 -10.86
N LEU A 197 -5.83 7.78 -11.10
CA LEU A 197 -5.46 6.91 -12.22
C LEU A 197 -5.71 7.58 -13.58
N ALA A 198 -6.85 8.25 -13.73
CA ALA A 198 -7.17 9.02 -14.95
C ALA A 198 -6.18 10.18 -15.16
N LEU A 199 -5.76 10.85 -14.08
CA LEU A 199 -4.78 11.94 -14.14
C LEU A 199 -3.39 11.41 -14.55
N ALA A 200 -2.94 10.27 -14.00
CA ALA A 200 -1.69 9.63 -14.38
C ALA A 200 -1.68 9.32 -15.89
N ARG A 201 -2.74 8.70 -16.40
CA ARG A 201 -2.89 8.41 -17.85
C ARG A 201 -2.93 9.67 -18.70
N ALA A 202 -3.66 10.71 -18.29
CA ALA A 202 -3.75 11.96 -19.01
C ALA A 202 -2.39 12.70 -19.12
N ARG A 203 -1.46 12.41 -18.21
CA ARG A 203 -0.10 12.94 -18.20
C ARG A 203 0.92 12.04 -18.90
N GLY A 204 0.48 11.07 -19.66
CA GLY A 204 1.33 10.21 -20.48
C GLY A 204 1.74 8.90 -19.80
N GLY A 205 1.15 8.54 -18.65
CA GLY A 205 1.37 7.24 -18.03
C GLY A 205 0.86 6.12 -18.95
N SER A 206 1.76 5.25 -19.38
CA SER A 206 1.48 4.07 -20.21
C SER A 206 1.62 2.77 -19.45
N ASP A 207 2.16 2.83 -18.25
CA ASP A 207 2.40 1.71 -17.37
C ASP A 207 1.15 1.30 -16.58
N ASP A 208 1.18 0.12 -15.99
CA ASP A 208 0.19 -0.29 -15.01
C ASP A 208 0.22 0.68 -13.83
N ALA A 209 -0.94 1.02 -13.32
CA ALA A 209 -1.06 2.06 -12.30
C ALA A 209 -2.01 1.64 -11.20
N THR A 210 -1.50 1.47 -10.01
CA THR A 210 -2.25 1.07 -8.82
C THR A 210 -2.16 2.12 -7.73
N VAL A 211 -3.31 2.47 -7.15
CA VAL A 211 -3.39 3.34 -5.97
C VAL A 211 -4.34 2.76 -4.94
N LEU A 212 -3.88 2.67 -3.71
CA LEU A 212 -4.66 2.25 -2.55
C LEU A 212 -4.64 3.37 -1.51
N VAL A 213 -5.81 3.74 -0.99
CA VAL A 213 -5.94 4.84 -0.02
C VAL A 213 -6.56 4.35 1.27
N VAL A 214 -5.84 4.53 2.35
CA VAL A 214 -6.29 4.21 3.71
C VAL A 214 -6.61 5.50 4.45
N ARG A 215 -7.85 5.66 4.89
CA ARG A 215 -8.30 6.85 5.62
C ARG A 215 -8.60 6.52 7.08
N ARG A 216 -8.01 7.28 7.99
CA ARG A 216 -8.40 7.22 9.39
C ARG A 216 -9.64 8.07 9.65
N GLU A 217 -10.79 7.42 9.86
CA GLU A 217 -12.08 8.11 10.05
C GLU A 217 -12.10 9.00 11.31
N PRO A 218 -12.70 10.19 11.24
CA PRO A 218 -12.90 11.06 12.39
C PRO A 218 -13.92 10.47 13.40
N ARG A 219 -13.70 10.72 14.69
CA ARG A 219 -14.47 10.13 15.82
C ARG A 219 -16.00 10.38 15.74
N ARG A 220 -16.43 11.47 15.10
CA ARG A 220 -17.84 11.90 15.07
C ARG A 220 -18.82 10.86 14.48
N LYS A 221 -18.43 10.11 13.46
CA LYS A 221 -19.32 9.11 12.84
C LYS A 221 -19.57 7.89 13.73
N ARG A 222 -18.59 7.46 14.54
CA ARG A 222 -18.74 6.33 15.47
C ARG A 222 -19.64 6.66 16.65
N ILE A 223 -19.55 7.88 17.20
CA ILE A 223 -20.39 8.32 18.33
C ILE A 223 -21.84 8.47 17.87
N ALA A 224 -22.11 8.98 16.67
CA ALA A 224 -23.45 9.06 16.11
C ALA A 224 -24.08 7.67 15.91
N TRP A 225 -23.29 6.68 15.49
CA TRP A 225 -23.79 5.30 15.33
C TRP A 225 -24.08 4.63 16.68
N LEU A 226 -23.16 4.78 17.66
CA LEU A 226 -23.37 4.26 19.03
C LEU A 226 -24.52 4.96 19.75
N ALA A 227 -24.68 6.27 19.57
CA ALA A 227 -25.83 7.02 20.10
C ALA A 227 -27.15 6.59 19.45
N GLY A 228 -27.16 6.33 18.14
CA GLY A 228 -28.31 5.78 17.41
C GLY A 228 -28.71 4.39 17.90
N CYS A 229 -27.74 3.50 18.12
CA CYS A 229 -28.00 2.17 18.67
C CYS A 229 -28.48 2.21 20.12
N ALA A 230 -27.92 3.11 20.95
CA ALA A 230 -28.38 3.29 22.34
C ALA A 230 -29.80 3.87 22.39
N PHE A 231 -30.14 4.78 21.49
CA PHE A 231 -31.49 5.36 21.41
C PHE A 231 -32.53 4.32 20.95
N LEU A 232 -32.20 3.45 19.98
CA LEU A 232 -33.03 2.34 19.56
C LEU A 232 -33.23 1.29 20.67
N ALA A 233 -32.17 0.98 21.43
CA ALA A 233 -32.25 0.07 22.57
C ALA A 233 -33.13 0.64 23.69
N ALA A 234 -33.04 1.94 23.97
CA ALA A 234 -33.89 2.61 24.97
C ALA A 234 -35.38 2.60 24.57
N ILE A 235 -35.72 2.80 23.28
CA ILE A 235 -37.09 2.71 22.79
C ILE A 235 -37.61 1.29 22.91
N LEU A 236 -36.83 0.26 22.63
CA LEU A 236 -37.23 -1.14 22.76
C LEU A 236 -37.52 -1.53 24.23
N VAL A 237 -36.70 -1.08 25.18
CA VAL A 237 -36.90 -1.31 26.61
C VAL A 237 -38.17 -0.60 27.09
N THR A 238 -38.43 0.63 26.66
CA THR A 238 -39.64 1.37 27.05
C THR A 238 -40.91 0.72 26.51
N LEU A 239 -40.90 0.16 25.29
CA LEU A 239 -42.01 -0.60 24.72
C LEU A 239 -42.27 -1.94 25.43
N MET A 240 -41.22 -2.61 25.94
CA MET A 240 -41.37 -3.87 26.71
C MET A 240 -41.92 -3.65 28.14
N VAL A 241 -41.74 -2.47 28.72
CA VAL A 241 -42.25 -2.13 30.07
C VAL A 241 -43.69 -1.59 29.98
N ALA A 242 -44.17 -1.19 28.82
CA ALA A 242 -45.54 -0.66 28.60
C ALA A 242 -46.57 -1.72 28.12
N LEU A 243 -46.12 -2.98 27.97
CA LEU A 243 -46.97 -4.17 27.69
C LEU A 243 -47.07 -5.06 28.92
#